data_e410d0005ea129212384e7820b10d4e6
#
_entry.id   e410d0005ea129212384e7820b10d4e6
#
_cell.length_a   1.000
_cell.length_b   1.000
_cell.length_c   1.000
_cell.angle_alpha   90.00
_cell.angle_beta   90.00
_cell.angle_gamma   90.00
#
_symmetry.space_group_name_H-M   'P 1'
#
loop_
_entity.id
_entity.type
_entity.pdbx_description
1 polymer ?
#
loop_
_entity_poly.entity_id
_entity_poly.type
_entity_poly.pdbx_seq_one_letter_code
_entity_poly.pdbx_strand_id
1 'polypeptide(L)'
;MEYKFTNSSEQALELANDLAAKLGHNYIGTEHILYGLVEEGNGVASKVLSNQGVTSEEVLREIEELIGVSENGPIEDVESIGFTPRSKRVIENSFIEARRLNSQYIGTEHILCGIMREGDSVAVRIMMDLNVNPKRLYNEIVNAINEAESKEPGSKKAVNNGSYNSTPTLNQYGSDLTKKAREGKLDPVIGRRTEIDRVIQILSRRTKNNPCLIGEPGVGKTAIAEGLAEKIVAGDVPETLKNKRVVSIDISGMVAGAKYRGDFEERIKKSLEEVKKAGDVILFIDEIHTIVGAGSAEGAVDAANILKPLLARGEVQVVGATTTTEYRKYIEKDAALERRFSPVTVNEPTEEDTIKILEGLRDKYEAHHNVKITDESIKAAVELSMRYVNDRYLPDKAIDLIDEAASRVKMQTYTKPDSMRNLEEEIEKVSKEKEEAIATQNFEKAAKLRDNEKAKKQKLEEEQAKWK
;
A
#
# COMPACT_ATOMS: atom_id res chain seq x y z
N MET A 1 -23.85 -0.23 16.44
CA MET A 1 -23.34 0.86 17.30
C MET A 1 -23.76 2.15 16.62
N GLU A 2 -24.57 2.96 17.30
CA GLU A 2 -24.89 4.31 16.85
C GLU A 2 -23.64 5.18 17.04
N TYR A 3 -23.06 5.65 15.97
CA TYR A 3 -22.00 6.64 16.03
C TYR A 3 -22.62 8.00 16.31
N LYS A 4 -22.10 8.69 17.31
CA LYS A 4 -22.55 10.03 17.69
C LYS A 4 -21.60 11.05 17.13
N PHE A 5 -22.13 12.15 16.62
CA PHE A 5 -21.34 13.32 16.26
C PHE A 5 -20.81 14.03 17.52
N THR A 6 -19.72 14.74 17.38
CA THR A 6 -19.29 15.71 18.40
C THR A 6 -20.12 16.97 18.30
N ASN A 7 -20.19 17.75 19.38
CA ASN A 7 -20.92 19.03 19.37
C ASN A 7 -20.45 19.97 18.24
N SER A 8 -19.12 20.02 18.00
CA SER A 8 -18.55 20.82 16.89
C SER A 8 -18.97 20.30 15.51
N SER A 9 -19.14 18.98 15.35
CA SER A 9 -19.61 18.41 14.09
C SER A 9 -21.09 18.68 13.85
N GLU A 10 -21.91 18.59 14.90
CA GLU A 10 -23.33 18.95 14.82
C GLU A 10 -23.49 20.42 14.46
N GLN A 11 -22.75 21.31 15.13
CA GLN A 11 -22.75 22.75 14.84
C GLN A 11 -22.29 23.05 13.40
N ALA A 12 -21.26 22.36 12.90
CA ALA A 12 -20.81 22.53 11.53
C ALA A 12 -21.89 22.12 10.50
N LEU A 13 -22.64 21.04 10.79
CA LEU A 13 -23.75 20.61 9.92
C LEU A 13 -24.98 21.56 10.01
N GLU A 14 -25.24 22.15 11.17
CA GLU A 14 -26.24 23.20 11.33
C GLU A 14 -25.87 24.45 10.53
N LEU A 15 -24.64 24.93 10.63
CA LEU A 15 -24.14 26.06 9.84
C LEU A 15 -24.19 25.79 8.31
N ALA A 16 -23.96 24.55 7.90
CA ALA A 16 -24.12 24.13 6.50
C ALA A 16 -25.58 24.25 6.03
N ASN A 17 -26.53 23.85 6.89
CA ASN A 17 -27.95 23.94 6.62
C ASN A 17 -28.43 25.42 6.56
N ASP A 18 -27.97 26.23 7.52
CA ASP A 18 -28.28 27.68 7.56
C ASP A 18 -27.76 28.40 6.33
N LEU A 19 -26.56 28.06 5.86
CA LEU A 19 -26.02 28.63 4.63
C LEU A 19 -26.88 28.24 3.41
N ALA A 20 -27.23 26.95 3.28
CA ALA A 20 -28.07 26.46 2.20
C ALA A 20 -29.41 27.23 2.16
N ALA A 21 -30.07 27.42 3.33
CA ALA A 21 -31.28 28.20 3.48
C ALA A 21 -31.10 29.67 3.05
N LYS A 22 -29.98 30.30 3.49
CA LYS A 22 -29.64 31.70 3.19
C LYS A 22 -29.41 31.94 1.72
N LEU A 23 -28.78 30.99 1.02
CA LEU A 23 -28.56 31.06 -0.42
C LEU A 23 -29.80 30.63 -1.25
N GLY A 24 -30.87 30.18 -0.59
CA GLY A 24 -32.09 29.69 -1.22
C GLY A 24 -31.96 28.35 -1.91
N HIS A 25 -30.97 27.53 -1.47
CA HIS A 25 -30.75 26.20 -1.99
C HIS A 25 -31.61 25.17 -1.26
N ASN A 26 -32.41 24.40 -1.99
CA ASN A 26 -33.30 23.36 -1.43
C ASN A 26 -32.57 22.04 -1.10
N TYR A 27 -31.23 22.09 -1.01
CA TYR A 27 -30.38 20.96 -0.70
C TYR A 27 -29.11 21.38 0.04
N ILE A 28 -28.58 20.47 0.87
CA ILE A 28 -27.27 20.63 1.50
C ILE A 28 -26.25 19.88 0.65
N GLY A 29 -25.42 20.62 -0.09
CA GLY A 29 -24.31 20.11 -0.88
C GLY A 29 -23.03 19.94 -0.07
N THR A 30 -21.99 19.36 -0.68
CA THR A 30 -20.67 19.19 -0.04
C THR A 30 -19.98 20.52 0.25
N GLU A 31 -20.24 21.54 -0.56
CA GLU A 31 -19.78 22.91 -0.41
C GLU A 31 -20.34 23.59 0.85
N HIS A 32 -21.61 23.38 1.15
CA HIS A 32 -22.22 23.90 2.37
C HIS A 32 -21.59 23.24 3.60
N ILE A 33 -21.31 21.93 3.53
CA ILE A 33 -20.63 21.22 4.62
C ILE A 33 -19.21 21.78 4.80
N LEU A 34 -18.47 22.05 3.72
CA LEU A 34 -17.14 22.67 3.80
C LEU A 34 -17.20 24.04 4.49
N TYR A 35 -18.15 24.88 4.10
CA TYR A 35 -18.37 26.18 4.75
C TYR A 35 -18.63 26.02 6.25
N GLY A 36 -19.56 25.13 6.63
CA GLY A 36 -19.89 24.88 8.03
C GLY A 36 -18.67 24.40 8.84
N LEU A 37 -17.80 23.58 8.25
CA LEU A 37 -16.55 23.14 8.89
C LEU A 37 -15.54 24.28 9.11
N VAL A 38 -15.50 25.28 8.23
CA VAL A 38 -14.60 26.44 8.40
C VAL A 38 -15.18 27.43 9.40
N GLU A 39 -16.49 27.73 9.31
CA GLU A 39 -17.19 28.74 10.12
C GLU A 39 -17.33 28.33 11.60
N GLU A 40 -17.43 27.03 11.90
CA GLU A 40 -17.54 26.52 13.28
C GLU A 40 -16.36 26.99 14.18
N GLY A 41 -15.18 27.12 13.64
CA GLY A 41 -14.04 27.83 14.24
C GLY A 41 -13.27 27.07 15.34
N ASN A 42 -13.86 26.12 16.05
CA ASN A 42 -13.26 25.45 17.20
C ASN A 42 -12.75 24.04 16.90
N GLY A 43 -13.32 23.39 15.91
CA GLY A 43 -12.99 22.01 15.51
C GLY A 43 -11.59 21.86 14.92
N VAL A 44 -11.15 20.64 14.79
CA VAL A 44 -9.87 20.29 14.17
C VAL A 44 -9.88 20.70 12.69
N ALA A 45 -10.99 20.48 11.98
CA ALA A 45 -11.10 20.84 10.56
C ALA A 45 -10.92 22.33 10.32
N SER A 46 -11.61 23.17 11.10
CA SER A 46 -11.47 24.63 11.00
C SER A 46 -10.03 25.08 11.24
N LYS A 47 -9.37 24.56 12.27
CA LYS A 47 -7.97 24.92 12.58
C LYS A 47 -7.01 24.56 11.46
N VAL A 48 -7.16 23.36 10.90
CA VAL A 48 -6.27 22.89 9.81
C VAL A 48 -6.52 23.68 8.53
N LEU A 49 -7.78 23.98 8.19
CA LEU A 49 -8.13 24.82 7.04
C LEU A 49 -7.65 26.27 7.19
N SER A 50 -7.81 26.87 8.37
CA SER A 50 -7.27 28.20 8.69
C SER A 50 -5.74 28.26 8.59
N ASN A 51 -5.03 27.23 8.99
CA ASN A 51 -3.58 27.13 8.83
C ASN A 51 -3.14 27.11 7.36
N GLN A 52 -4.02 26.67 6.46
CA GLN A 52 -3.82 26.71 5.00
C GLN A 52 -4.31 28.04 4.38
N GLY A 53 -4.80 28.97 5.19
CA GLY A 53 -5.29 30.29 4.77
C GLY A 53 -6.72 30.29 4.25
N VAL A 54 -7.49 29.21 4.49
CA VAL A 54 -8.90 29.13 4.06
C VAL A 54 -9.79 29.81 5.10
N THR A 55 -10.55 30.80 4.65
CA THR A 55 -11.54 31.53 5.46
C THR A 55 -12.95 31.24 5.00
N SER A 56 -13.94 31.40 5.89
CA SER A 56 -15.36 31.21 5.55
C SER A 56 -15.83 32.21 4.48
N GLU A 57 -15.28 33.43 4.46
CA GLU A 57 -15.59 34.43 3.46
C GLU A 57 -15.11 34.01 2.06
N GLU A 58 -13.93 33.43 1.95
CA GLU A 58 -13.41 32.94 0.67
C GLU A 58 -14.21 31.71 0.19
N VAL A 59 -14.54 30.79 1.08
CA VAL A 59 -15.38 29.63 0.74
C VAL A 59 -16.77 30.09 0.28
N LEU A 60 -17.37 31.05 0.96
CA LEU A 60 -18.67 31.59 0.58
C LEU A 60 -18.62 32.24 -0.82
N ARG A 61 -17.60 33.05 -1.12
CA ARG A 61 -17.40 33.67 -2.43
C ARG A 61 -17.27 32.61 -3.53
N GLU A 62 -16.49 31.56 -3.31
CA GLU A 62 -16.36 30.48 -4.28
C GLU A 62 -17.67 29.69 -4.47
N ILE A 63 -18.49 29.52 -3.42
CA ILE A 63 -19.82 28.91 -3.53
C ILE A 63 -20.73 29.78 -4.40
N GLU A 64 -20.77 31.09 -4.14
CA GLU A 64 -21.58 32.07 -4.93
C GLU A 64 -21.13 32.12 -6.40
N GLU A 65 -19.82 32.01 -6.68
CA GLU A 65 -19.27 32.02 -8.03
C GLU A 65 -19.55 30.70 -8.80
N LEU A 66 -19.44 29.54 -8.15
CA LEU A 66 -19.60 28.26 -8.79
C LEU A 66 -21.04 27.77 -8.93
N ILE A 67 -21.89 28.11 -7.97
CA ILE A 67 -23.28 27.60 -7.89
C ILE A 67 -24.29 28.75 -8.05
N GLY A 68 -23.91 29.92 -7.56
CA GLY A 68 -24.82 31.10 -7.54
C GLY A 68 -25.72 31.15 -6.32
N VAL A 69 -26.56 32.14 -6.26
CA VAL A 69 -27.61 32.32 -5.25
C VAL A 69 -28.96 32.11 -5.95
N SER A 70 -29.87 31.41 -5.29
CA SER A 70 -31.19 31.10 -5.88
C SER A 70 -32.03 32.39 -6.09
N GLU A 71 -32.67 32.50 -7.24
CA GLU A 71 -33.58 33.63 -7.55
C GLU A 71 -34.83 33.66 -6.66
N ASN A 72 -35.15 32.53 -6.00
CA ASN A 72 -36.32 32.40 -5.14
C ASN A 72 -36.13 33.01 -3.73
N GLY A 73 -34.93 33.53 -3.43
CA GLY A 73 -34.59 34.07 -2.11
C GLY A 73 -34.41 32.99 -1.01
N PRO A 74 -34.16 33.44 0.24
CA PRO A 74 -33.91 32.53 1.36
C PRO A 74 -35.11 31.62 1.67
N ILE A 75 -34.83 30.39 2.12
CA ILE A 75 -35.84 29.40 2.51
C ILE A 75 -36.14 29.56 4.00
N GLU A 76 -37.44 29.79 4.33
CA GLU A 76 -37.88 29.95 5.74
C GLU A 76 -38.01 28.62 6.47
N ASP A 77 -38.38 27.53 5.77
CA ASP A 77 -38.51 26.18 6.34
C ASP A 77 -37.24 25.38 6.19
N VAL A 78 -36.33 25.57 7.13
CA VAL A 78 -34.98 24.96 7.16
C VAL A 78 -35.04 23.43 7.35
N GLU A 79 -36.11 22.90 8.00
CA GLU A 79 -36.28 21.47 8.22
C GLU A 79 -36.57 20.68 6.94
N SER A 80 -37.01 21.37 5.89
CA SER A 80 -37.31 20.77 4.59
C SER A 80 -36.08 20.50 3.72
N ILE A 81 -34.90 21.02 4.09
CA ILE A 81 -33.70 20.95 3.27
C ILE A 81 -32.98 19.62 3.49
N GLY A 82 -32.84 18.83 2.45
CA GLY A 82 -32.22 17.51 2.51
C GLY A 82 -30.78 17.46 1.99
N PHE A 83 -29.99 16.50 2.48
CA PHE A 83 -28.64 16.25 1.97
C PHE A 83 -28.68 15.69 0.54
N THR A 84 -27.77 16.17 -0.32
CA THR A 84 -27.55 15.57 -1.64
C THR A 84 -27.02 14.13 -1.51
N PRO A 85 -27.14 13.29 -2.56
CA PRO A 85 -26.54 11.96 -2.55
C PRO A 85 -25.04 11.98 -2.28
N ARG A 86 -24.32 13.00 -2.75
CA ARG A 86 -22.86 13.16 -2.47
C ARG A 86 -22.61 13.54 -1.01
N SER A 87 -23.38 14.46 -0.45
CA SER A 87 -23.27 14.84 0.97
C SER A 87 -23.56 13.67 1.89
N LYS A 88 -24.53 12.80 1.55
CA LYS A 88 -24.78 11.55 2.27
C LYS A 88 -23.57 10.62 2.25
N ARG A 89 -22.91 10.44 1.08
CA ARG A 89 -21.67 9.66 0.99
C ARG A 89 -20.53 10.28 1.79
N VAL A 90 -20.42 11.62 1.84
CA VAL A 90 -19.44 12.28 2.71
C VAL A 90 -19.66 11.90 4.17
N ILE A 91 -20.91 11.91 4.64
CA ILE A 91 -21.25 11.50 5.99
C ILE A 91 -20.93 10.00 6.21
N GLU A 92 -21.28 9.12 5.28
CA GLU A 92 -20.93 7.70 5.32
C GLU A 92 -19.40 7.49 5.37
N ASN A 93 -18.66 8.21 4.54
CA ASN A 93 -17.19 8.19 4.53
C ASN A 93 -16.61 8.70 5.86
N SER A 94 -17.24 9.68 6.52
CA SER A 94 -16.79 10.17 7.82
C SER A 94 -16.92 9.09 8.93
N PHE A 95 -17.92 8.21 8.87
CA PHE A 95 -18.02 7.03 9.74
C PHE A 95 -16.86 6.06 9.51
N ILE A 96 -16.50 5.85 8.24
CA ILE A 96 -15.38 4.95 7.89
C ILE A 96 -14.06 5.53 8.41
N GLU A 97 -13.85 6.84 8.24
CA GLU A 97 -12.64 7.51 8.73
C GLU A 97 -12.58 7.58 10.27
N ALA A 98 -13.70 7.84 10.96
CA ALA A 98 -13.75 7.78 12.41
C ALA A 98 -13.38 6.39 12.95
N ARG A 99 -13.88 5.33 12.30
CA ARG A 99 -13.52 3.95 12.63
C ARG A 99 -12.04 3.67 12.34
N ARG A 100 -11.51 4.17 11.23
CA ARG A 100 -10.10 4.02 10.84
C ARG A 100 -9.15 4.71 11.82
N LEU A 101 -9.57 5.88 12.33
CA LEU A 101 -8.83 6.66 13.32
C LEU A 101 -9.16 6.27 14.77
N ASN A 102 -9.89 5.15 14.96
CA ASN A 102 -10.26 4.57 16.24
C ASN A 102 -11.01 5.54 17.18
N SER A 103 -11.76 6.50 16.61
CA SER A 103 -12.58 7.44 17.35
C SER A 103 -13.96 6.85 17.66
N GLN A 104 -14.49 7.13 18.86
CA GLN A 104 -15.84 6.76 19.26
C GLN A 104 -16.89 7.76 18.78
N TYR A 105 -16.47 8.96 18.39
CA TYR A 105 -17.30 10.06 17.92
C TYR A 105 -16.83 10.55 16.55
N ILE A 106 -17.76 11.08 15.79
CA ILE A 106 -17.46 11.69 14.50
C ILE A 106 -17.20 13.17 14.75
N GLY A 107 -15.92 13.56 14.66
CA GLY A 107 -15.48 14.95 14.76
C GLY A 107 -15.47 15.65 13.40
N THR A 108 -15.25 16.96 13.41
CA THR A 108 -15.13 17.80 12.20
C THR A 108 -14.03 17.32 11.26
N GLU A 109 -12.93 16.80 11.81
CA GLU A 109 -11.81 16.18 11.09
C GLU A 109 -12.25 14.97 10.27
N HIS A 110 -13.14 14.13 10.81
CA HIS A 110 -13.65 12.96 10.10
C HIS A 110 -14.56 13.37 8.93
N ILE A 111 -15.35 14.42 9.09
CA ILE A 111 -16.20 14.97 8.02
C ILE A 111 -15.32 15.55 6.91
N LEU A 112 -14.27 16.30 7.24
CA LEU A 112 -13.31 16.82 6.27
C LEU A 112 -12.58 15.72 5.52
N CYS A 113 -12.16 14.64 6.21
CA CYS A 113 -11.62 13.44 5.57
C CYS A 113 -12.64 12.77 4.66
N GLY A 114 -13.91 12.73 5.06
CA GLY A 114 -15.03 12.23 4.24
C GLY A 114 -15.20 12.99 2.93
N ILE A 115 -15.09 14.33 2.94
CA ILE A 115 -15.10 15.19 1.76
C ILE A 115 -13.94 14.83 0.82
N MET A 116 -12.73 14.73 1.36
CA MET A 116 -11.53 14.38 0.56
C MET A 116 -11.62 12.97 -0.05
N ARG A 117 -12.25 12.04 0.64
CA ARG A 117 -12.43 10.67 0.17
C ARG A 117 -13.46 10.56 -0.95
N GLU A 118 -14.50 11.39 -0.94
CA GLU A 118 -15.47 11.44 -2.04
C GLU A 118 -14.82 11.89 -3.36
N GLY A 119 -13.75 12.69 -3.28
CA GLY A 119 -12.83 13.00 -4.38
C GLY A 119 -13.39 14.00 -5.38
N ASP A 120 -14.40 13.66 -6.17
CA ASP A 120 -15.00 14.51 -7.20
C ASP A 120 -16.24 15.22 -6.65
N SER A 121 -16.04 16.27 -5.83
CA SER A 121 -17.11 17.07 -5.23
C SER A 121 -16.85 18.56 -5.36
N VAL A 122 -17.90 19.36 -5.24
CA VAL A 122 -17.80 20.84 -5.29
C VAL A 122 -16.88 21.36 -4.16
N ALA A 123 -16.98 20.78 -2.96
CA ALA A 123 -16.08 21.11 -1.85
C ALA A 123 -14.60 20.88 -2.18
N VAL A 124 -14.26 19.75 -2.83
CA VAL A 124 -12.89 19.46 -3.24
C VAL A 124 -12.41 20.44 -4.31
N ARG A 125 -13.29 20.82 -5.24
CA ARG A 125 -12.99 21.83 -6.25
C ARG A 125 -12.70 23.19 -5.62
N ILE A 126 -13.54 23.66 -4.70
CA ILE A 126 -13.31 24.90 -3.94
C ILE A 126 -11.97 24.86 -3.21
N MET A 127 -11.66 23.75 -2.51
CA MET A 127 -10.36 23.60 -1.86
C MET A 127 -9.19 23.71 -2.84
N MET A 128 -9.31 23.15 -4.05
CA MET A 128 -8.27 23.24 -5.08
C MET A 128 -8.12 24.67 -5.61
N ASP A 129 -9.23 25.36 -5.84
CA ASP A 129 -9.26 26.76 -6.32
C ASP A 129 -8.63 27.71 -5.27
N LEU A 130 -8.78 27.39 -3.98
CA LEU A 130 -8.11 28.05 -2.86
C LEU A 130 -6.67 27.53 -2.61
N ASN A 131 -6.07 26.79 -3.56
CA ASN A 131 -4.71 26.24 -3.49
C ASN A 131 -4.44 25.25 -2.33
N VAL A 132 -5.47 24.64 -1.77
CA VAL A 132 -5.32 23.61 -0.74
C VAL A 132 -4.99 22.27 -1.38
N ASN A 133 -3.87 21.66 -0.97
CA ASN A 133 -3.49 20.32 -1.43
C ASN A 133 -4.17 19.25 -0.56
N PRO A 134 -5.10 18.41 -1.10
CA PRO A 134 -5.85 17.44 -0.31
C PRO A 134 -4.95 16.41 0.41
N LYS A 135 -3.83 15.99 -0.21
CA LYS A 135 -2.90 15.04 0.41
C LYS A 135 -2.14 15.63 1.60
N ARG A 136 -1.75 16.91 1.48
CA ARG A 136 -1.09 17.63 2.56
C ARG A 136 -2.07 17.90 3.70
N LEU A 137 -3.28 18.31 3.37
CA LEU A 137 -4.37 18.55 4.33
C LEU A 137 -4.68 17.30 5.16
N TYR A 138 -4.78 16.14 4.51
CA TYR A 138 -5.01 14.88 5.22
C TYR A 138 -3.93 14.56 6.25
N ASN A 139 -2.66 14.75 5.91
CA ASN A 139 -1.56 14.55 6.85
C ASN A 139 -1.60 15.54 8.02
N GLU A 140 -1.98 16.78 7.76
CA GLU A 140 -2.12 17.81 8.81
C GLU A 140 -3.29 17.49 9.76
N ILE A 141 -4.41 16.97 9.25
CA ILE A 141 -5.53 16.51 10.09
C ILE A 141 -5.07 15.39 11.01
N VAL A 142 -4.41 14.36 10.47
CA VAL A 142 -3.92 13.23 11.27
C VAL A 142 -2.93 13.72 12.35
N ASN A 143 -2.06 14.67 12.04
CA ASN A 143 -1.14 15.25 13.02
C ASN A 143 -1.89 16.04 14.09
N ALA A 144 -2.90 16.83 13.73
CA ALA A 144 -3.70 17.61 14.67
C ALA A 144 -4.52 16.75 15.65
N ILE A 145 -5.04 15.61 15.18
CA ILE A 145 -5.72 14.62 16.03
C ILE A 145 -4.76 14.07 17.08
N ASN A 146 -3.56 13.69 16.68
CA ASN A 146 -2.54 13.16 17.59
C ASN A 146 -2.07 14.19 18.63
N GLU A 147 -2.01 15.48 18.27
CA GLU A 147 -1.68 16.57 19.20
C GLU A 147 -2.81 16.87 20.19
N ALA A 148 -4.08 16.73 19.78
CA ALA A 148 -5.22 16.95 20.64
C ALA A 148 -5.36 15.86 21.72
N GLU A 149 -5.10 14.60 21.39
CA GLU A 149 -5.11 13.49 22.35
C GLU A 149 -4.00 13.60 23.41
N SER A 150 -2.94 14.33 23.14
CA SER A 150 -1.81 14.54 24.09
C SER A 150 -2.04 15.62 25.14
N LYS A 151 -3.15 16.38 25.09
CA LYS A 151 -3.43 17.53 25.96
C LYS A 151 -4.47 17.33 27.05
N GLU A 152 -5.12 16.17 27.16
CA GLU A 152 -6.06 15.88 28.26
C GLU A 152 -5.35 15.22 29.47
N PRO A 153 -5.35 15.85 30.66
CA PRO A 153 -4.78 15.26 31.88
C PRO A 153 -5.82 14.42 32.60
N GLY A 154 -5.89 13.13 32.30
CA GLY A 154 -6.65 12.22 33.16
C GLY A 154 -7.36 11.04 32.50
N SER A 155 -6.68 10.22 31.75
CA SER A 155 -7.18 8.86 31.47
C SER A 155 -6.00 7.88 31.43
N LYS A 156 -5.87 7.10 32.49
CA LYS A 156 -4.98 5.95 32.54
C LYS A 156 -5.64 4.79 31.81
N LYS A 157 -4.91 4.19 30.85
CA LYS A 157 -5.14 2.93 30.14
C LYS A 157 -5.94 3.04 28.83
N ALA A 158 -5.23 3.35 27.75
CA ALA A 158 -5.52 2.79 26.45
C ALA A 158 -4.19 2.37 25.81
N VAL A 159 -4.19 1.19 25.28
CA VAL A 159 -3.08 0.49 24.66
C VAL A 159 -2.47 1.31 23.52
N ASN A 160 -1.21 1.58 23.64
CA ASN A 160 -0.23 2.16 22.75
C ASN A 160 -0.49 1.93 21.24
N ASN A 161 -1.09 2.91 20.58
CA ASN A 161 -1.07 3.02 19.10
C ASN A 161 -0.36 4.31 18.63
N GLY A 162 0.45 4.93 19.50
CA GLY A 162 1.01 6.27 19.35
C GLY A 162 2.30 6.39 18.53
N SER A 163 2.78 5.32 17.86
CA SER A 163 4.13 5.33 17.29
C SER A 163 4.22 5.45 15.76
N TYR A 164 3.11 5.32 15.04
CA TYR A 164 3.16 5.32 13.56
C TYR A 164 3.48 6.68 12.93
N ASN A 165 3.25 7.79 13.64
CA ASN A 165 3.47 9.14 13.11
C ASN A 165 4.80 9.79 13.54
N SER A 166 5.57 9.14 14.43
CA SER A 166 6.86 9.69 14.89
C SER A 166 8.02 9.44 13.92
N THR A 167 7.81 8.74 12.81
CA THR A 167 8.86 8.30 11.88
C THR A 167 8.52 8.62 10.41
N PRO A 168 8.35 9.92 10.03
CA PRO A 168 7.91 10.29 8.67
C PRO A 168 8.91 9.91 7.58
N THR A 169 10.21 10.12 7.81
CA THR A 169 11.26 9.76 6.84
C THR A 169 11.37 8.25 6.70
N LEU A 170 11.32 7.52 7.83
CA LEU A 170 11.33 6.06 7.81
C LEU A 170 10.11 5.50 7.08
N ASN A 171 8.93 6.07 7.25
CA ASN A 171 7.71 5.63 6.56
C ASN A 171 7.74 5.93 5.05
N GLN A 172 8.51 6.93 4.62
CA GLN A 172 8.67 7.25 3.20
C GLN A 172 9.54 6.22 2.46
N TYR A 173 10.60 5.74 3.10
CA TYR A 173 11.59 4.82 2.52
C TYR A 173 11.55 3.41 3.12
N GLY A 174 10.62 3.16 4.03
CA GLY A 174 10.46 1.88 4.70
C GLY A 174 9.08 1.29 4.52
N SER A 175 9.00 -0.02 4.68
CA SER A 175 7.76 -0.80 4.70
C SER A 175 7.55 -1.39 6.08
N ASP A 176 6.49 -0.98 6.79
CA ASP A 176 6.13 -1.52 8.11
C ASP A 176 5.53 -2.92 7.96
N LEU A 177 6.33 -3.95 8.25
CA LEU A 177 5.92 -5.36 8.16
C LEU A 177 4.88 -5.70 9.23
N THR A 178 4.98 -5.09 10.42
CA THR A 178 4.01 -5.31 11.51
C THR A 178 2.64 -4.76 11.15
N LYS A 179 2.59 -3.63 10.44
CA LYS A 179 1.34 -3.10 9.90
C LYS A 179 0.77 -4.01 8.81
N LYS A 180 1.59 -4.47 7.88
CA LYS A 180 1.18 -5.43 6.84
C LYS A 180 0.65 -6.74 7.45
N ALA A 181 1.30 -7.24 8.52
CA ALA A 181 0.84 -8.42 9.26
C ALA A 181 -0.56 -8.22 9.85
N ARG A 182 -0.83 -7.06 10.48
CA ARG A 182 -2.17 -6.74 11.01
C ARG A 182 -3.24 -6.63 9.93
N GLU A 183 -2.85 -6.18 8.74
CA GLU A 183 -3.73 -6.05 7.58
C GLU A 183 -3.90 -7.39 6.81
N GLY A 184 -3.22 -8.46 7.22
CA GLY A 184 -3.25 -9.76 6.54
C GLY A 184 -2.65 -9.74 5.12
N LYS A 185 -1.70 -8.81 4.87
CA LYS A 185 -1.08 -8.61 3.54
C LYS A 185 0.24 -9.33 3.36
N LEU A 186 0.74 -10.00 4.40
CA LEU A 186 1.95 -10.81 4.31
C LEU A 186 1.65 -12.18 3.73
N ASP A 187 2.70 -12.80 3.19
CA ASP A 187 2.65 -14.19 2.77
C ASP A 187 2.81 -15.12 3.97
N PRO A 188 2.17 -16.28 4.00
CA PRO A 188 2.29 -17.21 5.10
C PRO A 188 3.73 -17.73 5.20
N VAL A 189 4.33 -17.62 6.39
CA VAL A 189 5.70 -18.07 6.64
C VAL A 189 5.69 -19.52 7.12
N ILE A 190 6.19 -20.43 6.29
CA ILE A 190 6.17 -21.87 6.50
C ILE A 190 7.60 -22.39 6.65
N GLY A 191 7.80 -23.35 7.57
CA GLY A 191 9.07 -24.07 7.74
C GLY A 191 10.21 -23.27 8.40
N ARG A 192 9.98 -22.02 8.87
CA ARG A 192 11.01 -21.11 9.42
C ARG A 192 10.93 -20.85 10.92
N ARG A 193 10.20 -21.69 11.63
CA ARG A 193 9.94 -21.49 13.08
C ARG A 193 11.25 -21.43 13.90
N THR A 194 12.20 -22.30 13.63
CA THR A 194 13.48 -22.37 14.35
C THR A 194 14.32 -21.11 14.17
N GLU A 195 14.38 -20.58 12.95
CA GLU A 195 15.12 -19.37 12.64
C GLU A 195 14.45 -18.13 13.26
N ILE A 196 13.11 -18.05 13.20
CA ILE A 196 12.35 -16.96 13.81
C ILE A 196 12.53 -16.99 15.35
N ASP A 197 12.42 -18.16 15.99
CA ASP A 197 12.62 -18.30 17.42
C ASP A 197 14.06 -17.90 17.82
N ARG A 198 15.04 -18.23 16.97
CA ARG A 198 16.43 -17.81 17.18
C ARG A 198 16.61 -16.31 17.06
N VAL A 199 15.96 -15.66 16.08
CA VAL A 199 15.94 -14.20 15.93
C VAL A 199 15.34 -13.54 17.16
N ILE A 200 14.19 -14.01 17.65
CA ILE A 200 13.54 -13.52 18.87
C ILE A 200 14.46 -13.66 20.09
N GLN A 201 15.11 -14.81 20.23
CA GLN A 201 16.09 -15.06 21.29
C GLN A 201 17.25 -14.06 21.26
N ILE A 202 17.79 -13.76 20.07
CA ILE A 202 18.90 -12.81 19.90
C ILE A 202 18.44 -11.39 20.22
N LEU A 203 17.29 -10.95 19.70
CA LEU A 203 16.71 -9.63 19.97
C LEU A 203 16.46 -9.38 21.47
N SER A 204 16.21 -10.43 22.24
CA SER A 204 15.99 -10.37 23.68
C SER A 204 17.27 -10.36 24.52
N ARG A 205 18.45 -10.45 23.91
CA ARG A 205 19.76 -10.43 24.61
C ARG A 205 20.12 -9.01 25.07
N ARG A 206 20.95 -8.92 26.09
CA ARG A 206 21.49 -7.63 26.57
C ARG A 206 22.60 -7.08 25.66
N THR A 207 23.38 -7.96 25.05
CA THR A 207 24.49 -7.63 24.14
C THR A 207 24.44 -8.55 22.92
N LYS A 208 25.04 -8.15 21.81
CA LYS A 208 24.95 -8.87 20.51
C LYS A 208 23.48 -9.19 20.15
N ASN A 209 22.63 -8.20 20.35
CA ASN A 209 21.18 -8.32 20.22
C ASN A 209 20.65 -7.98 18.80
N ASN A 210 21.54 -7.92 17.82
CA ASN A 210 21.17 -7.70 16.42
C ASN A 210 21.41 -9.01 15.65
N PRO A 211 20.36 -9.75 15.26
CA PRO A 211 20.51 -10.93 14.42
C PRO A 211 20.90 -10.53 12.99
N CYS A 212 21.77 -11.33 12.39
CA CYS A 212 22.08 -11.24 10.97
C CYS A 212 21.74 -12.55 10.29
N LEU A 213 20.75 -12.55 9.41
CA LEU A 213 20.32 -13.69 8.62
C LEU A 213 21.34 -13.92 7.50
N ILE A 214 21.96 -15.09 7.52
CA ILE A 214 23.03 -15.44 6.59
C ILE A 214 22.59 -16.64 5.77
N GLY A 215 22.55 -16.50 4.46
CA GLY A 215 22.16 -17.57 3.56
C GLY A 215 22.24 -17.13 2.10
N GLU A 216 22.16 -18.07 1.21
CA GLU A 216 22.21 -17.82 -0.23
C GLU A 216 21.01 -16.98 -0.70
N PRO A 217 21.11 -16.30 -1.86
CA PRO A 217 19.98 -15.57 -2.43
C PRO A 217 18.80 -16.52 -2.67
N GLY A 218 17.56 -16.02 -2.42
CA GLY A 218 16.35 -16.79 -2.71
C GLY A 218 15.96 -17.86 -1.66
N VAL A 219 16.72 -18.04 -0.56
CA VAL A 219 16.36 -19.02 0.50
C VAL A 219 15.24 -18.54 1.44
N GLY A 220 14.73 -17.32 1.28
CA GLY A 220 13.62 -16.78 2.08
C GLY A 220 14.06 -16.03 3.36
N LYS A 221 15.18 -15.30 3.34
CA LYS A 221 15.62 -14.46 4.47
C LYS A 221 14.59 -13.39 4.85
N THR A 222 13.98 -12.75 3.87
CA THR A 222 12.96 -11.72 4.05
C THR A 222 11.70 -12.30 4.72
N ALA A 223 11.30 -13.52 4.36
CA ALA A 223 10.16 -14.21 4.98
C ALA A 223 10.34 -14.41 6.50
N ILE A 224 11.59 -14.57 6.99
CA ILE A 224 11.85 -14.67 8.44
C ILE A 224 11.55 -13.34 9.16
N ALA A 225 11.83 -12.19 8.52
CA ALA A 225 11.47 -10.88 9.07
C ALA A 225 9.95 -10.66 9.07
N GLU A 226 9.26 -11.16 8.05
CA GLU A 226 7.80 -11.15 7.97
C GLU A 226 7.17 -12.04 9.05
N GLY A 227 7.69 -13.26 9.24
CA GLY A 227 7.25 -14.16 10.31
C GLY A 227 7.54 -13.62 11.72
N LEU A 228 8.62 -12.87 11.91
CA LEU A 228 8.85 -12.12 13.15
C LEU A 228 7.75 -11.08 13.39
N ALA A 229 7.37 -10.35 12.35
CA ALA A 229 6.30 -9.35 12.44
C ALA A 229 4.94 -10.00 12.76
N GLU A 230 4.63 -11.15 12.14
CA GLU A 230 3.43 -11.94 12.46
C GLU A 230 3.40 -12.40 13.91
N LYS A 231 4.52 -12.94 14.44
CA LYS A 231 4.61 -13.36 15.85
C LYS A 231 4.46 -12.19 16.82
N ILE A 232 4.99 -11.01 16.49
CA ILE A 232 4.80 -9.80 17.30
C ILE A 232 3.32 -9.41 17.34
N VAL A 233 2.63 -9.44 16.20
CA VAL A 233 1.19 -9.11 16.10
C VAL A 233 0.34 -10.13 16.84
N ALA A 234 0.67 -11.41 16.73
CA ALA A 234 0.01 -12.49 17.46
C ALA A 234 0.27 -12.46 18.99
N GLY A 235 1.27 -11.68 19.43
CA GLY A 235 1.69 -11.62 20.82
C GLY A 235 2.53 -12.84 21.29
N ASP A 236 2.96 -13.71 20.36
CA ASP A 236 3.78 -14.91 20.61
C ASP A 236 5.27 -14.56 20.69
N VAL A 237 5.58 -13.54 21.48
CA VAL A 237 6.93 -13.02 21.71
C VAL A 237 7.11 -12.59 23.17
N PRO A 238 8.36 -12.53 23.70
CA PRO A 238 8.62 -11.98 25.02
C PRO A 238 8.08 -10.57 25.21
N GLU A 239 7.76 -10.18 26.43
CA GLU A 239 7.16 -8.89 26.79
C GLU A 239 7.93 -7.69 26.22
N THR A 240 9.26 -7.79 26.14
CA THR A 240 10.15 -6.77 25.59
C THR A 240 9.96 -6.49 24.11
N LEU A 241 9.34 -7.42 23.37
CA LEU A 241 9.12 -7.32 21.93
C LEU A 241 7.64 -7.10 21.54
N LYS A 242 6.68 -7.29 22.45
CA LYS A 242 5.24 -7.20 22.15
C LYS A 242 4.80 -5.87 21.54
N ASN A 243 5.45 -4.77 21.94
CA ASN A 243 5.12 -3.43 21.47
C ASN A 243 6.10 -2.91 20.41
N LYS A 244 6.91 -3.79 19.82
CA LYS A 244 7.86 -3.40 18.78
C LYS A 244 7.21 -3.47 17.40
N ARG A 245 7.73 -2.63 16.48
CA ARG A 245 7.40 -2.62 15.05
C ARG A 245 8.61 -3.11 14.27
N VAL A 246 8.39 -3.97 13.30
CA VAL A 246 9.43 -4.36 12.33
C VAL A 246 9.25 -3.54 11.07
N VAL A 247 10.23 -2.73 10.73
CA VAL A 247 10.20 -1.87 9.54
C VAL A 247 11.36 -2.26 8.62
N SER A 248 11.03 -2.72 7.42
CA SER A 248 12.00 -2.99 6.36
C SER A 248 12.37 -1.68 5.68
N ILE A 249 13.67 -1.40 5.58
CA ILE A 249 14.20 -0.19 4.95
C ILE A 249 14.65 -0.51 3.52
N ASP A 250 14.23 0.33 2.56
CA ASP A 250 14.68 0.25 1.17
C ASP A 250 15.87 1.19 0.95
N ILE A 251 17.07 0.62 1.04
CA ILE A 251 18.33 1.35 0.83
C ILE A 251 18.47 1.80 -0.63
N SER A 252 18.04 0.95 -1.58
CA SER A 252 18.09 1.27 -3.01
C SER A 252 17.19 2.47 -3.34
N GLY A 253 15.98 2.51 -2.77
CA GLY A 253 15.07 3.64 -2.90
C GLY A 253 15.59 4.94 -2.24
N MET A 254 16.37 4.82 -1.17
CA MET A 254 17.03 5.98 -0.55
C MET A 254 18.15 6.58 -1.41
N VAL A 255 18.86 5.74 -2.16
CA VAL A 255 19.92 6.17 -3.11
C VAL A 255 19.31 6.72 -4.39
N ALA A 256 18.26 6.05 -4.90
CA ALA A 256 17.56 6.46 -6.12
C ALA A 256 16.88 7.82 -5.91
N GLY A 257 17.27 8.87 -6.51
CA GLY A 257 16.72 10.23 -6.34
C GLY A 257 17.50 11.12 -5.35
N ALA A 258 18.65 10.65 -4.86
CA ALA A 258 19.64 11.52 -4.24
C ALA A 258 20.49 12.12 -5.38
N LYS A 259 20.47 13.45 -5.52
CA LYS A 259 21.30 14.14 -6.53
C LYS A 259 22.77 14.24 -6.10
N TYR A 260 22.99 14.24 -4.80
CA TYR A 260 24.32 14.37 -4.19
C TYR A 260 24.49 13.32 -3.09
N ARG A 261 25.74 12.93 -2.84
CA ARG A 261 26.12 11.98 -1.79
C ARG A 261 25.57 12.37 -0.42
N GLY A 262 25.59 13.65 -0.08
CA GLY A 262 25.09 14.18 1.19
C GLY A 262 23.60 13.97 1.41
N ASP A 263 22.79 13.95 0.35
CA ASP A 263 21.34 13.73 0.44
C ASP A 263 21.01 12.35 0.99
N PHE A 264 21.74 11.32 0.54
CA PHE A 264 21.56 9.95 1.01
C PHE A 264 22.01 9.80 2.48
N GLU A 265 23.18 10.35 2.85
CA GLU A 265 23.67 10.33 4.22
C GLU A 265 22.68 11.02 5.17
N GLU A 266 22.10 12.13 4.75
CA GLU A 266 21.09 12.86 5.53
C GLU A 266 19.79 12.06 5.69
N ARG A 267 19.31 11.39 4.64
CA ARG A 267 18.11 10.53 4.69
C ARG A 267 18.28 9.37 5.67
N ILE A 268 19.41 8.63 5.58
CA ILE A 268 19.71 7.55 6.52
C ILE A 268 19.83 8.09 7.94
N LYS A 269 20.56 9.19 8.15
CA LYS A 269 20.74 9.79 9.47
C LYS A 269 19.40 10.19 10.09
N LYS A 270 18.53 10.86 9.34
CA LYS A 270 17.19 11.23 9.80
C LYS A 270 16.35 10.01 10.15
N SER A 271 16.34 8.97 9.30
CA SER A 271 15.60 7.73 9.56
C SER A 271 16.10 7.04 10.84
N LEU A 272 17.40 6.95 11.05
CA LEU A 272 17.98 6.35 12.26
C LEU A 272 17.74 7.19 13.53
N GLU A 273 17.72 8.52 13.42
CA GLU A 273 17.33 9.40 14.52
C GLU A 273 15.85 9.26 14.88
N GLU A 274 14.98 9.09 13.89
CA GLU A 274 13.57 8.79 14.11
C GLU A 274 13.38 7.44 14.83
N VAL A 275 14.09 6.39 14.38
CA VAL A 275 14.09 5.07 15.03
C VAL A 275 14.55 5.14 16.48
N LYS A 276 15.63 5.89 16.74
CA LYS A 276 16.15 6.10 18.09
C LYS A 276 15.13 6.83 18.98
N LYS A 277 14.47 7.87 18.47
CA LYS A 277 13.45 8.63 19.22
C LYS A 277 12.19 7.80 19.49
N ALA A 278 11.76 7.01 18.50
CA ALA A 278 10.60 6.15 18.63
C ALA A 278 10.81 5.03 19.66
N GLY A 279 12.00 4.41 19.68
CA GLY A 279 12.40 3.39 20.66
C GLY A 279 11.65 2.05 20.55
N ASP A 280 10.63 1.97 19.71
CA ASP A 280 9.79 0.78 19.49
C ASP A 280 10.04 0.09 18.12
N VAL A 281 10.99 0.59 17.34
CA VAL A 281 11.26 0.09 15.99
C VAL A 281 12.42 -0.90 15.99
N ILE A 282 12.22 -2.02 15.31
CA ILE A 282 13.27 -2.97 14.89
C ILE A 282 13.43 -2.76 13.38
N LEU A 283 14.61 -2.35 12.95
CA LEU A 283 14.90 -2.18 11.52
C LEU A 283 15.24 -3.55 10.90
N PHE A 284 14.59 -3.88 9.80
CA PHE A 284 15.04 -4.94 8.91
C PHE A 284 15.79 -4.31 7.73
N ILE A 285 17.02 -4.73 7.52
CA ILE A 285 17.87 -4.25 6.44
C ILE A 285 18.28 -5.44 5.59
N ASP A 286 17.67 -5.54 4.41
CA ASP A 286 18.11 -6.53 3.44
C ASP A 286 19.42 -6.06 2.79
N GLU A 287 20.25 -7.00 2.37
CA GLU A 287 21.57 -6.72 1.83
C GLU A 287 22.40 -5.75 2.70
N ILE A 288 22.42 -5.96 4.01
CA ILE A 288 23.08 -5.07 4.98
C ILE A 288 24.54 -4.75 4.62
N HIS A 289 25.20 -5.61 3.85
CA HIS A 289 26.55 -5.40 3.35
C HIS A 289 26.67 -4.16 2.44
N THR A 290 25.57 -3.73 1.80
CA THR A 290 25.54 -2.51 0.97
C THR A 290 25.78 -1.25 1.78
N ILE A 291 25.32 -1.23 3.03
CA ILE A 291 25.56 -0.12 3.96
C ILE A 291 26.97 -0.17 4.53
N VAL A 292 27.46 -1.37 4.83
CA VAL A 292 28.71 -1.59 5.57
C VAL A 292 29.92 -1.61 4.64
N GLY A 293 29.76 -2.14 3.40
CA GLY A 293 30.84 -2.35 2.46
C GLY A 293 31.12 -1.17 1.49
N ALA A 294 30.27 -0.18 1.49
CA ALA A 294 30.32 0.90 0.54
C ALA A 294 31.55 1.85 0.68
N GLY A 295 32.33 1.73 1.76
CA GLY A 295 33.50 2.60 2.01
C GLY A 295 34.79 2.27 1.24
N SER A 296 34.83 1.18 0.46
CA SER A 296 36.06 0.73 -0.22
C SER A 296 36.17 1.11 -1.70
N ALA A 297 35.12 1.66 -2.31
CA ALA A 297 35.18 2.19 -3.68
C ALA A 297 35.15 3.73 -3.63
N GLU A 298 36.00 4.40 -4.44
CA GLU A 298 35.97 5.86 -4.61
C GLU A 298 34.56 6.30 -5.02
N GLY A 299 33.83 6.94 -4.10
CA GLY A 299 32.46 7.41 -4.32
C GLY A 299 31.36 6.65 -3.57
N ALA A 300 31.66 5.56 -2.87
CA ALA A 300 30.67 4.80 -2.11
C ALA A 300 30.37 5.46 -0.74
N VAL A 301 29.09 5.39 -0.36
CA VAL A 301 28.56 6.05 0.85
C VAL A 301 28.93 5.26 2.10
N ASP A 302 29.56 5.90 3.06
CA ASP A 302 29.94 5.28 4.34
C ASP A 302 28.80 5.42 5.38
N ALA A 303 27.65 4.85 5.09
CA ALA A 303 26.55 4.79 6.04
C ALA A 303 26.88 3.92 7.29
N ALA A 304 27.91 3.09 7.20
CA ALA A 304 28.42 2.33 8.33
C ALA A 304 28.87 3.22 9.47
N ASN A 305 29.48 4.36 9.18
CA ASN A 305 29.94 5.31 10.21
C ASN A 305 28.77 5.96 10.99
N ILE A 306 27.58 6.01 10.40
CA ILE A 306 26.37 6.49 11.08
C ILE A 306 25.74 5.36 11.91
N LEU A 307 25.70 4.13 11.38
CA LEU A 307 25.05 3.00 12.03
C LEU A 307 25.88 2.42 13.20
N LYS A 308 27.22 2.31 13.05
CA LYS A 308 28.13 1.77 14.07
C LYS A 308 27.98 2.38 15.46
N PRO A 309 27.97 3.72 15.65
CA PRO A 309 27.79 4.33 16.95
C PRO A 309 26.45 4.01 17.61
N LEU A 310 25.36 3.95 16.82
CA LEU A 310 24.02 3.66 17.32
C LEU A 310 23.89 2.21 17.78
N LEU A 311 24.43 1.26 17.00
CA LEU A 311 24.54 -0.16 17.39
C LEU A 311 25.44 -0.34 18.62
N ALA A 312 26.54 0.42 18.69
CA ALA A 312 27.47 0.34 19.83
C ALA A 312 26.82 0.75 21.15
N ARG A 313 25.94 1.74 21.13
CA ARG A 313 25.20 2.24 22.29
C ARG A 313 23.94 1.44 22.58
N GLY A 314 23.51 0.56 21.68
CA GLY A 314 22.24 -0.19 21.79
C GLY A 314 21.01 0.71 21.62
N GLU A 315 21.16 1.85 20.94
CA GLU A 315 20.10 2.84 20.72
C GLU A 315 19.14 2.41 19.60
N VAL A 316 19.57 1.49 18.73
CA VAL A 316 18.81 0.93 17.61
C VAL A 316 18.99 -0.58 17.58
N GLN A 317 17.91 -1.31 17.32
CA GLN A 317 17.93 -2.75 17.04
C GLN A 317 17.77 -3.01 15.56
N VAL A 318 18.61 -3.87 15.01
CA VAL A 318 18.66 -4.19 13.58
C VAL A 318 18.62 -5.71 13.37
N VAL A 319 17.79 -6.15 12.43
CA VAL A 319 17.83 -7.47 11.81
C VAL A 319 18.44 -7.29 10.43
N GLY A 320 19.66 -7.77 10.23
CA GLY A 320 20.30 -7.73 8.91
C GLY A 320 20.07 -9.01 8.13
N ALA A 321 20.10 -8.93 6.80
CA ALA A 321 20.15 -10.10 5.92
C ALA A 321 21.28 -9.92 4.91
N THR A 322 22.02 -11.00 4.64
CA THR A 322 23.15 -10.97 3.68
C THR A 322 23.52 -12.39 3.27
N THR A 323 24.46 -12.53 2.34
CA THR A 323 25.04 -13.84 1.97
C THR A 323 26.19 -14.23 2.90
N THR A 324 26.55 -15.51 2.91
CA THR A 324 27.67 -16.03 3.71
C THR A 324 28.99 -15.36 3.34
N THR A 325 29.23 -15.15 2.05
CA THR A 325 30.46 -14.53 1.54
C THR A 325 30.59 -13.09 1.97
N GLU A 326 29.50 -12.33 1.86
CA GLU A 326 29.45 -10.90 2.20
C GLU A 326 29.51 -10.67 3.73
N TYR A 327 28.87 -11.53 4.51
CA TYR A 327 28.98 -11.50 5.97
C TYR A 327 30.43 -11.60 6.41
N ARG A 328 31.17 -12.61 5.91
CA ARG A 328 32.59 -12.79 6.21
C ARG A 328 33.46 -11.63 5.73
N LYS A 329 33.14 -11.06 4.58
CA LYS A 329 33.92 -9.99 3.98
C LYS A 329 33.74 -8.64 4.68
N TYR A 330 32.52 -8.30 5.08
CA TYR A 330 32.17 -6.95 5.52
C TYR A 330 31.81 -6.84 7.00
N ILE A 331 31.18 -7.86 7.62
CA ILE A 331 30.71 -7.78 9.00
C ILE A 331 31.69 -8.45 9.94
N GLU A 332 32.16 -9.66 9.65
CA GLU A 332 33.05 -10.42 10.50
C GLU A 332 34.46 -9.78 10.61
N LYS A 333 34.92 -9.12 9.56
CA LYS A 333 36.21 -8.39 9.57
C LYS A 333 36.17 -7.08 10.32
N ASP A 334 35.01 -6.52 10.56
CA ASP A 334 34.83 -5.27 11.30
C ASP A 334 34.57 -5.56 12.78
N ALA A 335 35.56 -5.34 13.63
CA ALA A 335 35.50 -5.65 15.06
C ALA A 335 34.34 -4.95 15.81
N ALA A 336 33.87 -3.78 15.32
CA ALA A 336 32.76 -3.07 15.92
C ALA A 336 31.42 -3.73 15.60
N LEU A 337 31.25 -4.23 14.38
CA LEU A 337 30.04 -4.92 13.92
C LEU A 337 29.99 -6.37 14.39
N GLU A 338 31.10 -7.09 14.34
CA GLU A 338 31.23 -8.48 14.80
C GLU A 338 30.79 -8.64 16.27
N ARG A 339 31.10 -7.64 17.11
CA ARG A 339 30.67 -7.63 18.53
C ARG A 339 29.19 -7.27 18.73
N ARG A 340 28.48 -6.87 17.69
CA ARG A 340 27.07 -6.40 17.77
C ARG A 340 26.10 -7.31 17.05
N PHE A 341 26.53 -7.93 15.96
CA PHE A 341 25.72 -8.89 15.22
C PHE A 341 25.90 -10.33 15.71
N SER A 342 24.82 -11.09 15.65
CA SER A 342 24.82 -12.53 15.90
C SER A 342 24.32 -13.25 14.66
N PRO A 343 25.12 -14.14 14.05
CA PRO A 343 24.71 -14.83 12.84
C PRO A 343 23.58 -15.83 13.10
N VAL A 344 22.64 -15.89 12.17
CA VAL A 344 21.57 -16.89 12.08
C VAL A 344 21.63 -17.47 10.67
N THR A 345 22.05 -18.71 10.57
CA THR A 345 22.16 -19.40 9.28
C THR A 345 20.76 -19.76 8.76
N VAL A 346 20.49 -19.39 7.53
CA VAL A 346 19.25 -19.69 6.82
C VAL A 346 19.58 -20.62 5.67
N ASN A 347 19.28 -21.89 5.86
CA ASN A 347 19.52 -22.90 4.85
C ASN A 347 18.38 -22.94 3.82
N GLU A 348 18.67 -23.55 2.67
CA GLU A 348 17.65 -23.90 1.68
C GLU A 348 16.58 -24.79 2.34
N PRO A 349 15.28 -24.54 2.14
CA PRO A 349 14.22 -25.38 2.69
C PRO A 349 14.25 -26.78 2.05
N THR A 350 13.66 -27.74 2.74
CA THR A 350 13.48 -29.09 2.19
C THR A 350 12.45 -29.09 1.07
N GLU A 351 12.44 -30.16 0.27
CA GLU A 351 11.43 -30.38 -0.77
C GLU A 351 10.01 -30.30 -0.19
N GLU A 352 9.79 -31.00 0.95
CA GLU A 352 8.48 -31.02 1.62
C GLU A 352 8.06 -29.65 2.13
N ASP A 353 8.98 -28.88 2.72
CA ASP A 353 8.69 -27.52 3.18
C ASP A 353 8.44 -26.56 2.00
N THR A 354 9.17 -26.75 0.90
CA THR A 354 8.95 -25.96 -0.33
C THR A 354 7.58 -26.22 -0.92
N ILE A 355 7.12 -27.47 -0.98
CA ILE A 355 5.76 -27.81 -1.43
C ILE A 355 4.72 -27.06 -0.57
N LYS A 356 4.85 -27.09 0.76
CA LYS A 356 3.95 -26.39 1.68
C LYS A 356 3.98 -24.86 1.48
N ILE A 357 5.17 -24.29 1.24
CA ILE A 357 5.33 -22.86 0.92
C ILE A 357 4.53 -22.52 -0.34
N LEU A 358 4.69 -23.31 -1.40
CA LEU A 358 3.98 -23.08 -2.66
C LEU A 358 2.47 -23.30 -2.53
N GLU A 359 2.04 -24.29 -1.72
CA GLU A 359 0.62 -24.46 -1.38
C GLU A 359 0.04 -23.23 -0.68
N GLY A 360 0.80 -22.62 0.24
CA GLY A 360 0.41 -21.41 0.94
C GLY A 360 0.35 -20.16 0.04
N LEU A 361 1.16 -20.12 -1.01
CA LEU A 361 1.19 -19.02 -1.99
C LEU A 361 0.20 -19.21 -3.15
N ARG A 362 -0.33 -20.42 -3.35
CA ARG A 362 -1.19 -20.82 -4.47
C ARG A 362 -2.28 -19.81 -4.78
N ASP A 363 -3.10 -19.51 -3.80
CA ASP A 363 -4.29 -18.67 -4.00
C ASP A 363 -3.94 -17.28 -4.54
N LYS A 364 -2.79 -16.73 -4.15
CA LYS A 364 -2.30 -15.43 -4.63
C LYS A 364 -1.88 -15.50 -6.09
N TYR A 365 -1.16 -16.56 -6.47
CA TYR A 365 -0.73 -16.78 -7.86
C TYR A 365 -1.91 -17.13 -8.77
N GLU A 366 -2.85 -17.96 -8.30
CA GLU A 366 -4.10 -18.25 -9.01
C GLU A 366 -4.93 -16.98 -9.28
N ALA A 367 -5.08 -16.13 -8.26
CA ALA A 367 -5.79 -14.86 -8.39
C ALA A 367 -5.08 -13.89 -9.34
N HIS A 368 -3.73 -13.83 -9.32
CA HIS A 368 -2.96 -12.94 -10.18
C HIS A 368 -3.03 -13.35 -11.66
N HIS A 369 -2.82 -14.64 -11.93
CA HIS A 369 -2.79 -15.17 -13.29
C HIS A 369 -4.16 -15.57 -13.82
N ASN A 370 -5.15 -15.72 -12.96
CA ASN A 370 -6.46 -16.28 -13.27
C ASN A 370 -6.36 -17.68 -13.91
N VAL A 371 -5.46 -18.50 -13.35
CA VAL A 371 -5.16 -19.87 -13.78
C VAL A 371 -5.18 -20.77 -12.54
N LYS A 372 -5.76 -21.97 -12.66
CA LYS A 372 -5.78 -22.93 -11.57
C LYS A 372 -4.44 -23.68 -11.48
N ILE A 373 -3.84 -23.73 -10.27
CA ILE A 373 -2.59 -24.43 -9.98
C ILE A 373 -2.91 -25.69 -9.19
N THR A 374 -2.63 -26.87 -9.77
CA THR A 374 -2.89 -28.15 -9.12
C THR A 374 -1.74 -28.59 -8.20
N ASP A 375 -2.03 -29.52 -7.28
CA ASP A 375 -1.01 -30.08 -6.37
C ASP A 375 0.12 -30.80 -7.15
N GLU A 376 -0.23 -31.44 -8.26
CA GLU A 376 0.74 -32.08 -9.16
C GLU A 376 1.65 -31.05 -9.82
N SER A 377 1.11 -29.86 -10.19
CA SER A 377 1.91 -28.78 -10.75
C SER A 377 2.91 -28.23 -9.74
N ILE A 378 2.51 -28.09 -8.47
CA ILE A 378 3.40 -27.67 -7.38
C ILE A 378 4.53 -28.66 -7.17
N LYS A 379 4.20 -29.97 -7.06
CA LYS A 379 5.21 -31.03 -6.90
C LYS A 379 6.16 -31.08 -8.09
N ALA A 380 5.63 -31.00 -9.31
CA ALA A 380 6.42 -30.98 -10.52
C ALA A 380 7.36 -29.74 -10.56
N ALA A 381 6.90 -28.57 -10.15
CA ALA A 381 7.70 -27.36 -10.12
C ALA A 381 8.89 -27.50 -9.14
N VAL A 382 8.66 -28.06 -7.96
CA VAL A 382 9.73 -28.32 -6.98
C VAL A 382 10.72 -29.34 -7.52
N GLU A 383 10.26 -30.51 -7.99
CA GLU A 383 11.13 -31.56 -8.51
C GLU A 383 11.95 -31.09 -9.72
N LEU A 384 11.31 -30.44 -10.71
CA LEU A 384 12.00 -29.98 -11.92
C LEU A 384 12.96 -28.83 -11.63
N SER A 385 12.62 -27.91 -10.72
CA SER A 385 13.53 -26.84 -10.32
C SER A 385 14.77 -27.39 -9.62
N MET A 386 14.63 -28.40 -8.76
CA MET A 386 15.78 -29.07 -8.13
C MET A 386 16.66 -29.80 -9.14
N ARG A 387 16.06 -30.39 -10.16
CA ARG A 387 16.78 -31.21 -11.14
C ARG A 387 17.49 -30.37 -12.21
N TYR A 388 16.90 -29.27 -12.64
CA TYR A 388 17.36 -28.53 -13.83
C TYR A 388 17.87 -27.12 -13.53
N VAL A 389 17.49 -26.50 -12.39
CA VAL A 389 17.93 -25.15 -12.01
C VAL A 389 18.96 -25.26 -10.89
N ASN A 390 20.24 -25.22 -11.27
CA ASN A 390 21.35 -25.45 -10.33
C ASN A 390 22.01 -24.17 -9.84
N ASP A 391 21.70 -23.03 -10.44
CA ASP A 391 22.29 -21.71 -10.16
C ASP A 391 21.44 -20.89 -9.16
N ARG A 392 20.31 -21.43 -8.70
CA ARG A 392 19.38 -20.82 -7.75
C ARG A 392 18.96 -21.79 -6.66
N TYR A 393 18.37 -21.26 -5.59
CA TYR A 393 17.97 -21.99 -4.39
C TYR A 393 16.47 -22.05 -4.19
N LEU A 394 15.98 -23.07 -3.49
CA LEU A 394 14.61 -23.16 -3.03
C LEU A 394 14.36 -22.13 -1.92
N PRO A 395 13.14 -21.56 -1.80
CA PRO A 395 11.96 -21.83 -2.62
C PRO A 395 11.90 -21.01 -3.91
N ASP A 396 12.77 -20.01 -4.09
CA ASP A 396 12.72 -18.99 -5.14
C ASP A 396 12.65 -19.61 -6.55
N LYS A 397 13.54 -20.55 -6.87
CA LYS A 397 13.55 -21.24 -8.17
C LYS A 397 12.26 -22.00 -8.50
N ALA A 398 11.57 -22.53 -7.48
CA ALA A 398 10.31 -23.24 -7.68
C ALA A 398 9.13 -22.27 -7.81
N ILE A 399 9.16 -21.15 -7.08
CA ILE A 399 8.21 -20.05 -7.21
C ILE A 399 8.28 -19.44 -8.61
N ASP A 400 9.49 -19.10 -9.08
CA ASP A 400 9.71 -18.58 -10.43
C ASP A 400 9.17 -19.53 -11.51
N LEU A 401 9.36 -20.82 -11.34
CA LEU A 401 8.89 -21.81 -12.31
C LEU A 401 7.37 -21.87 -12.38
N ILE A 402 6.67 -21.74 -11.25
CA ILE A 402 5.19 -21.67 -11.21
C ILE A 402 4.70 -20.38 -11.83
N ASP A 403 5.32 -19.26 -11.49
CA ASP A 403 4.96 -17.93 -12.00
C ASP A 403 5.10 -17.86 -13.52
N GLU A 404 6.23 -18.33 -14.05
CA GLU A 404 6.48 -18.42 -15.49
C GLU A 404 5.49 -19.36 -16.21
N ALA A 405 5.25 -20.55 -15.62
CA ALA A 405 4.31 -21.52 -16.19
C ALA A 405 2.87 -20.97 -16.21
N ALA A 406 2.42 -20.36 -15.12
CA ALA A 406 1.09 -19.75 -15.03
C ALA A 406 0.92 -18.58 -16.00
N SER A 407 1.95 -17.73 -16.12
CA SER A 407 1.98 -16.64 -17.10
C SER A 407 1.88 -17.18 -18.52
N ARG A 408 2.61 -18.24 -18.86
CA ARG A 408 2.58 -18.86 -20.17
C ARG A 408 1.21 -19.47 -20.51
N VAL A 409 0.59 -20.16 -19.55
CA VAL A 409 -0.79 -20.69 -19.72
C VAL A 409 -1.77 -19.55 -19.95
N LYS A 410 -1.69 -18.48 -19.16
CA LYS A 410 -2.52 -17.27 -19.34
C LYS A 410 -2.35 -16.67 -20.74
N MET A 411 -1.14 -16.57 -21.24
CA MET A 411 -0.88 -16.06 -22.58
C MET A 411 -1.49 -16.95 -23.68
N GLN A 412 -1.49 -18.27 -23.49
CA GLN A 412 -2.12 -19.20 -24.45
C GLN A 412 -3.64 -18.98 -24.52
N THR A 413 -4.30 -18.63 -23.41
CA THR A 413 -5.73 -18.31 -23.41
C THR A 413 -6.06 -16.98 -24.10
N TYR A 414 -5.13 -16.07 -24.22
CA TYR A 414 -5.29 -14.83 -25.00
C TYR A 414 -5.02 -15.01 -26.50
N THR A 415 -4.34 -16.10 -26.90
CA THR A 415 -4.09 -16.38 -28.33
C THR A 415 -5.35 -16.98 -28.93
N LYS A 416 -5.94 -16.26 -29.92
CA LYS A 416 -7.11 -16.77 -30.63
C LYS A 416 -6.80 -18.16 -31.15
N PRO A 417 -7.70 -19.17 -30.96
CA PRO A 417 -7.57 -20.51 -31.56
C PRO A 417 -7.35 -20.44 -33.07
N ASP A 418 -6.56 -21.34 -33.59
CA ASP A 418 -6.31 -21.42 -35.05
C ASP A 418 -7.60 -21.54 -35.88
N SER A 419 -8.64 -22.17 -35.32
CA SER A 419 -9.97 -22.23 -35.93
C SER A 419 -10.57 -20.84 -36.18
N MET A 420 -10.41 -19.92 -35.22
CA MET A 420 -10.93 -18.56 -35.35
C MET A 420 -10.08 -17.72 -36.32
N ARG A 421 -8.75 -17.87 -36.29
CA ARG A 421 -7.87 -17.21 -37.26
C ARG A 421 -8.16 -17.64 -38.69
N ASN A 422 -8.35 -18.95 -38.93
CA ASN A 422 -8.70 -19.46 -40.22
C ASN A 422 -10.06 -18.94 -40.71
N LEU A 423 -11.06 -18.83 -39.83
CA LEU A 423 -12.36 -18.24 -40.14
C LEU A 423 -12.26 -16.75 -40.49
N GLU A 424 -11.44 -15.98 -39.74
CA GLU A 424 -11.17 -14.56 -40.02
C GLU A 424 -10.51 -14.38 -41.40
N GLU A 425 -9.51 -15.23 -41.76
CA GLU A 425 -8.86 -15.21 -43.07
C GLU A 425 -9.80 -15.60 -44.20
N GLU A 426 -10.68 -16.59 -43.97
CA GLU A 426 -11.70 -16.99 -44.93
C GLU A 426 -12.75 -15.90 -45.16
N ILE A 427 -13.16 -15.18 -44.09
CA ILE A 427 -14.09 -14.06 -44.21
C ILE A 427 -13.45 -12.93 -45.02
N GLU A 428 -12.17 -12.64 -44.79
CA GLU A 428 -11.44 -11.60 -45.54
C GLU A 428 -11.34 -11.95 -47.05
N LYS A 429 -11.05 -13.22 -47.37
CA LYS A 429 -11.03 -13.72 -48.78
C LYS A 429 -12.39 -13.58 -49.46
N VAL A 430 -13.46 -14.05 -48.79
CA VAL A 430 -14.82 -13.95 -49.32
C VAL A 430 -15.28 -12.50 -49.47
N SER A 431 -14.85 -11.60 -48.58
CA SER A 431 -15.13 -10.17 -48.67
C SER A 431 -14.44 -9.52 -49.87
N LYS A 432 -13.18 -9.85 -50.14
CA LYS A 432 -12.45 -9.38 -51.34
C LYS A 432 -13.07 -9.89 -52.62
N GLU A 433 -13.43 -11.19 -52.69
CA GLU A 433 -14.09 -11.76 -53.86
C GLU A 433 -15.49 -11.13 -54.11
N LYS A 434 -16.19 -10.76 -53.03
CA LYS A 434 -17.47 -10.05 -53.12
C LYS A 434 -17.30 -8.64 -53.71
N GLU A 435 -16.27 -7.91 -53.25
CA GLU A 435 -15.96 -6.57 -53.77
C GLU A 435 -15.57 -6.62 -55.26
N GLU A 436 -14.78 -7.61 -55.67
CA GLU A 436 -14.44 -7.85 -57.07
C GLU A 436 -15.67 -8.22 -57.94
N ALA A 437 -16.59 -9.05 -57.38
CA ALA A 437 -17.84 -9.40 -58.09
C ALA A 437 -18.76 -8.19 -58.25
N ILE A 438 -18.78 -7.27 -57.29
CA ILE A 438 -19.53 -5.99 -57.40
C ILE A 438 -18.87 -5.07 -58.43
N ALA A 439 -17.54 -4.95 -58.43
CA ALA A 439 -16.82 -4.14 -59.40
C ALA A 439 -16.99 -4.59 -60.84
N THR A 440 -17.16 -5.93 -61.04
CA THR A 440 -17.42 -6.54 -62.35
C THR A 440 -18.91 -6.64 -62.70
N GLN A 441 -19.79 -6.03 -61.90
CA GLN A 441 -21.26 -6.01 -62.06
C GLN A 441 -21.91 -7.42 -62.08
N ASN A 442 -21.26 -8.43 -61.51
CA ASN A 442 -21.81 -9.77 -61.38
C ASN A 442 -22.60 -9.89 -60.04
N PHE A 443 -23.81 -9.32 -60.04
CA PHE A 443 -24.65 -9.22 -58.85
C PHE A 443 -25.13 -10.56 -58.32
N GLU A 444 -25.30 -11.58 -59.18
CA GLU A 444 -25.70 -12.92 -58.75
C GLU A 444 -24.60 -13.60 -57.94
N LYS A 445 -23.33 -13.49 -58.39
CA LYS A 445 -22.17 -14.00 -57.65
C LYS A 445 -21.95 -13.21 -56.37
N ALA A 446 -22.13 -11.89 -56.39
CA ALA A 446 -22.00 -11.01 -55.21
C ALA A 446 -23.05 -11.36 -54.12
N ALA A 447 -24.30 -11.72 -54.51
CA ALA A 447 -25.34 -12.15 -53.58
C ALA A 447 -24.97 -13.46 -52.88
N LYS A 448 -24.49 -14.47 -53.61
CA LYS A 448 -24.03 -15.76 -53.05
C LYS A 448 -22.84 -15.58 -52.08
N LEU A 449 -21.88 -14.73 -52.45
CA LEU A 449 -20.72 -14.44 -51.61
C LEU A 449 -21.12 -13.68 -50.33
N ARG A 450 -22.14 -12.76 -50.38
CA ARG A 450 -22.68 -12.10 -49.22
C ARG A 450 -23.31 -13.06 -48.22
N ASP A 451 -24.08 -14.02 -48.72
CA ASP A 451 -24.73 -15.02 -47.88
C ASP A 451 -23.69 -15.96 -47.22
N ASN A 452 -22.63 -16.32 -47.96
CA ASN A 452 -21.51 -17.08 -47.44
C ASN A 452 -20.71 -16.30 -46.38
N GLU A 453 -20.44 -15.03 -46.62
CA GLU A 453 -19.77 -14.14 -45.65
C GLU A 453 -20.59 -14.05 -44.35
N LYS A 454 -21.93 -13.89 -44.47
CA LYS A 454 -22.83 -13.80 -43.31
C LYS A 454 -22.83 -15.10 -42.50
N ALA A 455 -22.86 -16.25 -43.13
CA ALA A 455 -22.83 -17.58 -42.50
C ALA A 455 -21.48 -17.78 -41.75
N LYS A 456 -20.35 -17.36 -42.37
CA LYS A 456 -19.01 -17.45 -41.72
C LYS A 456 -18.88 -16.50 -40.57
N LYS A 457 -19.39 -15.27 -40.64
CA LYS A 457 -19.42 -14.31 -39.52
C LYS A 457 -20.24 -14.87 -38.35
N GLN A 458 -21.36 -15.48 -38.61
CA GLN A 458 -22.19 -16.09 -37.58
C GLN A 458 -21.47 -17.24 -36.86
N LYS A 459 -20.76 -18.10 -37.63
CA LYS A 459 -19.90 -19.14 -37.03
C LYS A 459 -18.77 -18.57 -36.19
N LEU A 460 -18.15 -17.45 -36.62
CA LEU A 460 -17.10 -16.78 -35.87
C LEU A 460 -17.63 -16.23 -34.54
N GLU A 461 -18.84 -15.64 -34.56
CA GLU A 461 -19.52 -15.15 -33.33
C GLU A 461 -19.83 -16.29 -32.36
N GLU A 462 -20.30 -17.46 -32.88
CA GLU A 462 -20.55 -18.67 -32.06
C GLU A 462 -19.24 -19.19 -31.42
N GLU A 463 -18.16 -19.26 -32.19
CA GLU A 463 -16.85 -19.68 -31.71
C GLU A 463 -16.27 -18.67 -30.69
N GLN A 464 -16.44 -17.35 -30.90
CA GLN A 464 -16.08 -16.32 -29.97
C GLN A 464 -16.86 -16.40 -28.66
N ALA A 465 -18.15 -16.73 -28.72
CA ALA A 465 -18.99 -16.89 -27.53
C ALA A 465 -18.60 -18.14 -26.70
N LYS A 466 -18.14 -19.22 -27.35
CA LYS A 466 -17.63 -20.41 -26.67
C LYS A 466 -16.24 -20.19 -26.06
N TRP A 467 -15.43 -19.34 -26.69
CA TRP A 467 -14.08 -19.04 -26.23
C TRP A 467 -14.06 -18.06 -25.07
N LYS A 468 -15.00 -17.11 -25.00
CA LYS A 468 -15.20 -16.22 -23.83
C LYS A 468 -15.75 -16.96 -22.62
#